data_55b5ba249ece14ec2961c10bfec995d6
#
_entry.id   55b5ba249ece14ec2961c10bfec995d6
#
_cell.length_a   1.000
_cell.length_b   1.000
_cell.length_c   1.000
_cell.angle_alpha   90.00
_cell.angle_beta   90.00
_cell.angle_gamma   90.00
#
_symmetry.space_group_name_H-M   'P 1'
#
loop_
_entity.id
_entity.type
_entity.pdbx_description
1 polymer ?
#
loop_
_entity_poly.entity_id
_entity_poly.type
_entity_poly.pdbx_seq_one_letter_code
_entity_poly.pdbx_strand_id
1 'polypeptide(L)'
;MTGLSGDKFDLLVIGGGITGCGVARDAAMRGLRVALFEGDDFASGTSGRSSRLIHGGIRYLERGQLHLVHESIRERQTLLRIAPHLVKPLAFTWPIYRGARVGKLKLGAGLLVYQLMAVGRSRRHFTLNAAETVAREPCLKSAGLTGGAVYYDACTDDALLTVANALSARDNGATVVSHTRVIELLRENGKATGAIVKPQHAGEAYEVRARAIVNATGVWENGFITDERARRRRGSKGVHISVARERVGNRDALTLISPVDGRVMFCLPAGPQAIIGTTDTWTSDSPETVHASVDDVDYLLRSANAYFPRAQLTRDDVMSAWAGIRPLASASVTNPSAVSREHSIITDSSGVINVTGGKLTTYRSMAEEIVDLVQRSLAQKRQRAATDSTELPGADRAKEIARLQRENESLSTPLVEALPYTGAHLVYGVRVEMAQTLSDLLIRRTHLAFETRDHGLSVAHRAAEIVAPLLGWSGETKSDRVREYERDVERMFGIT
;
A
#
# COMPACT_ATOMS: atom_id res chain seq x y z
N MET A 1 19.47 -21.55 -2.26
CA MET A 1 18.23 -21.71 -1.46
C MET A 1 17.98 -23.17 -0.99
N THR A 2 18.88 -24.09 -1.22
CA THR A 2 18.77 -25.49 -0.78
C THR A 2 18.93 -25.71 0.74
N GLY A 3 19.21 -24.65 1.52
CA GLY A 3 19.42 -24.75 2.98
C GLY A 3 18.18 -24.60 3.87
N LEU A 4 16.99 -24.30 3.31
CA LEU A 4 15.77 -24.12 4.09
C LEU A 4 14.92 -25.40 4.20
N SER A 5 15.22 -26.43 3.40
CA SER A 5 14.57 -27.72 3.46
C SER A 5 14.97 -28.44 4.77
N GLY A 6 13.99 -28.68 5.64
CA GLY A 6 14.21 -29.33 6.94
C GLY A 6 14.28 -28.38 8.15
N ASP A 7 14.41 -27.09 7.96
CA ASP A 7 14.32 -26.11 9.05
C ASP A 7 12.92 -26.08 9.65
N LYS A 8 12.87 -26.05 10.99
CA LYS A 8 11.61 -25.93 11.74
C LYS A 8 11.46 -24.49 12.23
N PHE A 9 10.46 -23.79 11.69
CA PHE A 9 10.10 -22.46 12.13
C PHE A 9 9.05 -22.50 13.25
N ASP A 10 9.02 -21.47 14.06
CA ASP A 10 7.92 -21.28 15.01
C ASP A 10 6.69 -20.72 14.28
N LEU A 11 6.92 -19.84 13.29
CA LEU A 11 5.87 -19.21 12.51
C LEU A 11 6.21 -19.20 11.01
N LEU A 12 5.26 -19.64 10.19
CA LEU A 12 5.22 -19.41 8.73
C LEU A 12 4.19 -18.32 8.43
N VAL A 13 4.62 -17.27 7.75
CA VAL A 13 3.75 -16.20 7.22
C VAL A 13 3.63 -16.35 5.72
N ILE A 14 2.41 -16.43 5.20
CA ILE A 14 2.11 -16.54 3.78
C ILE A 14 1.59 -15.18 3.29
N GLY A 15 2.34 -14.54 2.37
CA GLY A 15 2.00 -13.25 1.77
C GLY A 15 2.84 -12.09 2.32
N GLY A 16 3.48 -11.36 1.39
CA GLY A 16 4.38 -10.22 1.63
C GLY A 16 3.72 -8.86 1.45
N GLY A 17 2.41 -8.75 1.66
CA GLY A 17 1.74 -7.48 1.82
C GLY A 17 2.07 -6.83 3.17
N ILE A 18 1.59 -5.59 3.39
CA ILE A 18 1.90 -4.83 4.62
C ILE A 18 1.55 -5.59 5.91
N THR A 19 0.46 -6.38 5.90
CA THR A 19 0.05 -7.19 7.05
C THR A 19 1.05 -8.31 7.31
N GLY A 20 1.40 -9.11 6.30
CA GLY A 20 2.33 -10.22 6.46
C GLY A 20 3.74 -9.76 6.84
N CYS A 21 4.25 -8.69 6.20
CA CYS A 21 5.53 -8.09 6.56
C CYS A 21 5.51 -7.52 8.00
N GLY A 22 4.40 -6.91 8.42
CA GLY A 22 4.20 -6.44 9.80
C GLY A 22 4.19 -7.58 10.81
N VAL A 23 3.50 -8.69 10.51
CA VAL A 23 3.48 -9.92 11.35
C VAL A 23 4.86 -10.54 11.45
N ALA A 24 5.56 -10.67 10.33
CA ALA A 24 6.93 -11.24 10.33
C ALA A 24 7.89 -10.38 11.17
N ARG A 25 7.80 -9.04 11.04
CA ARG A 25 8.57 -8.09 11.84
C ARG A 25 8.29 -8.23 13.33
N ASP A 26 7.02 -8.18 13.72
CA ASP A 26 6.60 -8.24 15.11
C ASP A 26 7.01 -9.58 15.74
N ALA A 27 6.79 -10.69 15.05
CA ALA A 27 7.13 -12.01 15.52
C ALA A 27 8.66 -12.22 15.67
N ALA A 28 9.45 -11.77 14.69
CA ALA A 28 10.91 -11.85 14.76
C ALA A 28 11.48 -11.02 15.91
N MET A 29 10.95 -9.80 16.12
CA MET A 29 11.34 -8.94 17.24
C MET A 29 10.96 -9.51 18.61
N ARG A 30 10.02 -10.45 18.67
CA ARG A 30 9.71 -11.24 19.87
C ARG A 30 10.53 -12.54 19.99
N GLY A 31 11.52 -12.74 19.12
CA GLY A 31 12.44 -13.89 19.15
C GLY A 31 11.88 -15.18 18.58
N LEU A 32 10.77 -15.15 17.85
CA LEU A 32 10.27 -16.31 17.11
C LEU A 32 11.14 -16.56 15.87
N ARG A 33 11.36 -17.85 15.54
CA ARG A 33 11.95 -18.23 14.24
C ARG A 33 10.86 -18.14 13.17
N VAL A 34 10.96 -17.12 12.32
CA VAL A 34 9.93 -16.78 11.34
C VAL A 34 10.42 -17.05 9.93
N ALA A 35 9.56 -17.65 9.09
CA ALA A 35 9.68 -17.63 7.64
C ALA A 35 8.51 -16.87 7.04
N LEU A 36 8.79 -15.94 6.10
CA LEU A 36 7.80 -15.25 5.29
C LEU A 36 8.05 -15.57 3.83
N PHE A 37 7.03 -16.05 3.13
CA PHE A 37 7.05 -16.29 1.68
C PHE A 37 6.02 -15.44 0.97
N GLU A 38 6.48 -14.71 -0.06
CA GLU A 38 5.67 -13.94 -0.98
C GLU A 38 5.78 -14.53 -2.39
N GLY A 39 4.63 -14.78 -3.02
CA GLY A 39 4.56 -15.39 -4.34
C GLY A 39 5.08 -14.50 -5.45
N ASP A 40 5.04 -13.20 -5.26
CA ASP A 40 5.51 -12.17 -6.19
C ASP A 40 6.53 -11.28 -5.45
N ASP A 41 6.52 -9.98 -5.67
CA ASP A 41 7.30 -9.04 -4.85
C ASP A 41 6.49 -8.52 -3.66
N PHE A 42 7.19 -8.01 -2.65
CA PHE A 42 6.56 -7.31 -1.53
C PHE A 42 5.73 -6.14 -2.02
N ALA A 43 4.52 -5.99 -1.47
CA ALA A 43 3.53 -4.99 -1.88
C ALA A 43 3.00 -5.14 -3.32
N SER A 44 3.18 -6.24 -4.02
CA SER A 44 2.66 -6.44 -5.39
C SER A 44 1.13 -6.36 -5.48
N GLY A 45 0.42 -6.69 -4.40
CA GLY A 45 -1.03 -6.63 -4.28
C GLY A 45 -1.57 -5.28 -3.81
N THR A 46 -2.62 -5.33 -2.99
CA THR A 46 -3.33 -4.15 -2.47
C THR A 46 -2.41 -3.15 -1.77
N SER A 47 -1.33 -3.61 -1.14
CA SER A 47 -0.40 -2.78 -0.37
C SER A 47 0.39 -1.78 -1.22
N GLY A 48 0.64 -2.04 -2.50
CA GLY A 48 1.30 -1.11 -3.43
C GLY A 48 0.33 -0.42 -4.41
N ARG A 49 -0.98 -0.56 -4.20
CA ARG A 49 -2.03 0.01 -5.04
C ARG A 49 -3.00 0.90 -4.24
N SER A 50 -2.51 1.47 -3.15
CA SER A 50 -3.32 2.27 -2.22
C SER A 50 -3.38 3.75 -2.62
N SER A 51 -4.12 4.55 -1.85
CA SER A 51 -4.09 6.02 -1.96
C SER A 51 -2.81 6.64 -1.36
N ARG A 52 -1.85 5.85 -0.91
CA ARG A 52 -0.60 6.29 -0.26
C ARG A 52 -0.82 7.20 0.95
N LEU A 53 -1.91 6.97 1.70
CA LEU A 53 -2.28 7.76 2.86
C LEU A 53 -2.17 6.96 4.17
N ILE A 54 -1.60 7.59 5.16
CA ILE A 54 -1.64 7.19 6.57
C ILE A 54 -2.56 8.19 7.27
N HIS A 55 -3.83 7.82 7.42
CA HIS A 55 -4.88 8.75 7.83
C HIS A 55 -5.75 8.20 8.96
N GLY A 56 -6.25 9.10 9.82
CA GLY A 56 -7.14 8.74 10.91
C GLY A 56 -8.58 8.42 10.48
N GLY A 57 -8.92 8.63 9.21
CA GLY A 57 -10.22 8.25 8.67
C GLY A 57 -11.38 9.12 9.14
N ILE A 58 -11.28 10.42 8.97
CA ILE A 58 -12.29 11.41 9.38
C ILE A 58 -13.72 11.06 8.93
N ARG A 59 -13.89 10.38 7.77
CA ARG A 59 -15.19 9.92 7.28
C ARG A 59 -15.88 8.90 8.18
N TYR A 60 -15.13 8.19 9.03
CA TYR A 60 -15.69 7.22 9.97
C TYR A 60 -16.38 7.90 11.16
N LEU A 61 -16.06 9.17 11.45
CA LEU A 61 -16.78 9.97 12.45
C LEU A 61 -18.26 10.15 12.06
N GLU A 62 -18.57 10.32 10.76
CA GLU A 62 -19.95 10.41 10.30
C GLU A 62 -20.77 9.14 10.58
N ARG A 63 -20.10 8.02 10.80
CA ARG A 63 -20.71 6.71 11.08
C ARG A 63 -20.63 6.31 12.54
N GLY A 64 -20.14 7.19 13.41
CA GLY A 64 -19.98 6.91 14.84
C GLY A 64 -18.90 5.87 15.19
N GLN A 65 -18.03 5.50 14.24
CA GLN A 65 -16.98 4.51 14.43
C GLN A 65 -15.75 5.11 15.15
N LEU A 66 -15.95 5.63 16.36
CA LEU A 66 -14.96 6.38 17.13
C LEU A 66 -13.72 5.55 17.45
N HIS A 67 -13.90 4.26 17.75
CA HIS A 67 -12.80 3.34 18.03
C HIS A 67 -11.82 3.26 16.86
N LEU A 68 -12.33 3.07 15.62
CA LEU A 68 -11.50 2.99 14.42
C LEU A 68 -10.75 4.29 14.13
N VAL A 69 -11.34 5.43 14.46
CA VAL A 69 -10.70 6.74 14.30
C VAL A 69 -9.58 6.89 15.33
N HIS A 70 -9.84 6.55 16.58
CA HIS A 70 -8.85 6.62 17.66
C HIS A 70 -7.63 5.72 17.37
N GLU A 71 -7.87 4.46 17.00
CA GLU A 71 -6.82 3.52 16.62
C GLU A 71 -5.99 4.06 15.44
N SER A 72 -6.67 4.50 14.37
CA SER A 72 -6.00 5.02 13.18
C SER A 72 -5.16 6.28 13.47
N ILE A 73 -5.63 7.19 14.33
CA ILE A 73 -4.88 8.37 14.75
C ILE A 73 -3.63 7.98 15.57
N ARG A 74 -3.79 7.03 16.50
CA ARG A 74 -2.67 6.52 17.30
C ARG A 74 -1.60 5.87 16.44
N GLU A 75 -1.99 5.00 15.52
CA GLU A 75 -1.07 4.32 14.61
C GLU A 75 -0.41 5.29 13.63
N ARG A 76 -1.13 6.29 13.12
CA ARG A 76 -0.53 7.37 12.32
C ARG A 76 0.59 8.09 13.08
N GLN A 77 0.36 8.43 14.37
CA GLN A 77 1.38 9.07 15.20
C GLN A 77 2.59 8.17 15.43
N THR A 78 2.35 6.88 15.62
CA THR A 78 3.41 5.88 15.74
C THR A 78 4.24 5.82 14.46
N LEU A 79 3.60 5.71 13.30
CA LEU A 79 4.28 5.63 12.00
C LEU A 79 5.07 6.91 11.67
N LEU A 80 4.55 8.10 11.98
CA LEU A 80 5.29 9.36 11.86
C LEU A 80 6.57 9.39 12.71
N ARG A 81 6.61 8.64 13.82
CA ARG A 81 7.76 8.56 14.72
C ARG A 81 8.76 7.49 14.31
N ILE A 82 8.27 6.29 13.94
CA ILE A 82 9.14 5.15 13.63
C ILE A 82 9.57 5.07 12.16
N ALA A 83 8.94 5.86 11.27
CA ALA A 83 9.26 5.89 9.84
C ALA A 83 9.21 7.31 9.26
N PRO A 84 9.88 8.32 9.86
CA PRO A 84 9.78 9.73 9.42
C PRO A 84 10.32 9.95 8.01
N HIS A 85 11.17 9.06 7.50
CA HIS A 85 11.69 9.07 6.14
C HIS A 85 10.65 8.60 5.10
N LEU A 86 9.68 7.77 5.49
CA LEU A 86 8.62 7.23 4.62
C LEU A 86 7.27 7.90 4.85
N VAL A 87 6.92 8.18 6.12
CA VAL A 87 5.62 8.74 6.50
C VAL A 87 5.78 10.21 6.83
N LYS A 88 5.14 11.07 6.03
CA LYS A 88 5.29 12.54 6.13
C LYS A 88 3.96 13.21 6.39
N PRO A 89 3.91 14.25 7.25
CA PRO A 89 2.71 15.04 7.45
C PRO A 89 2.23 15.65 6.13
N LEU A 90 0.90 15.57 5.90
CA LEU A 90 0.24 16.14 4.74
C LEU A 90 -0.94 16.99 5.18
N ALA A 91 -0.99 18.24 4.67
CA ALA A 91 -2.12 19.12 4.86
C ALA A 91 -3.26 18.72 3.93
N PHE A 92 -4.48 18.76 4.45
CA PHE A 92 -5.71 18.53 3.70
C PHE A 92 -6.57 19.78 3.76
N THR A 93 -6.94 20.30 2.60
CA THR A 93 -7.94 21.35 2.45
C THR A 93 -9.27 20.73 2.01
N TRP A 94 -10.33 20.95 2.80
CA TRP A 94 -11.70 20.53 2.50
C TRP A 94 -12.54 21.75 2.12
N PRO A 95 -12.78 22.00 0.83
CA PRO A 95 -13.61 23.12 0.39
C PRO A 95 -15.10 22.87 0.70
N ILE A 96 -15.81 23.92 1.11
CA ILE A 96 -17.22 23.86 1.47
C ILE A 96 -18.02 24.74 0.50
N TYR A 97 -18.88 24.11 -0.26
CA TYR A 97 -19.76 24.77 -1.21
C TYR A 97 -21.18 24.95 -0.67
N ARG A 98 -21.93 25.90 -1.22
CA ARG A 98 -23.35 26.11 -0.88
C ARG A 98 -24.14 24.84 -1.18
N GLY A 99 -24.95 24.39 -0.23
CA GLY A 99 -25.74 23.15 -0.36
C GLY A 99 -24.94 21.86 -0.19
N ALA A 100 -23.65 21.94 0.21
CA ALA A 100 -22.85 20.75 0.45
C ALA A 100 -23.43 19.90 1.58
N ARG A 101 -23.35 18.56 1.44
CA ARG A 101 -23.77 17.57 2.44
C ARG A 101 -23.10 17.78 3.81
N VAL A 102 -21.86 18.26 3.80
CA VAL A 102 -21.08 18.60 5.00
C VAL A 102 -20.87 20.10 5.02
N GLY A 103 -21.67 20.79 5.83
CA GLY A 103 -21.56 22.24 6.04
C GLY A 103 -20.48 22.61 7.07
N LYS A 104 -20.22 23.93 7.19
CA LYS A 104 -19.15 24.50 8.05
C LYS A 104 -19.22 24.04 9.51
N LEU A 105 -20.41 24.07 10.11
CA LEU A 105 -20.61 23.68 11.51
C LEU A 105 -20.36 22.20 11.75
N LYS A 106 -20.90 21.33 10.87
CA LYS A 106 -20.72 19.89 10.97
C LYS A 106 -19.25 19.50 10.77
N LEU A 107 -18.58 20.09 9.78
CA LEU A 107 -17.16 19.84 9.53
C LEU A 107 -16.29 20.33 10.69
N GLY A 108 -16.54 21.55 11.19
CA GLY A 108 -15.82 22.12 12.34
C GLY A 108 -15.94 21.26 13.60
N ALA A 109 -17.16 20.81 13.93
CA ALA A 109 -17.38 19.90 15.06
C ALA A 109 -16.68 18.56 14.86
N GLY A 110 -16.75 17.98 13.66
CA GLY A 110 -16.04 16.73 13.34
C GLY A 110 -14.51 16.86 13.45
N LEU A 111 -13.94 17.96 12.96
CA LEU A 111 -12.51 18.23 13.07
C LEU A 111 -12.07 18.50 14.50
N LEU A 112 -12.90 19.15 15.34
CA LEU A 112 -12.64 19.32 16.76
C LEU A 112 -12.55 17.97 17.46
N VAL A 113 -13.52 17.07 17.26
CA VAL A 113 -13.49 15.70 17.81
C VAL A 113 -12.26 14.95 17.31
N TYR A 114 -11.95 15.03 16.02
CA TYR A 114 -10.78 14.40 15.42
C TYR A 114 -9.47 14.88 16.07
N GLN A 115 -9.38 16.19 16.36
CA GLN A 115 -8.20 16.79 17.00
C GLN A 115 -8.11 16.40 18.48
N LEU A 116 -9.22 16.36 19.22
CA LEU A 116 -9.25 15.93 20.61
C LEU A 116 -8.79 14.47 20.76
N MET A 117 -9.15 13.60 19.81
CA MET A 117 -8.65 12.22 19.76
C MET A 117 -7.14 12.12 19.47
N ALA A 118 -6.56 13.13 18.84
CA ALA A 118 -5.13 13.14 18.49
C ALA A 118 -4.18 13.49 19.64
N VAL A 119 -4.68 13.74 20.83
CA VAL A 119 -3.97 14.03 22.10
C VAL A 119 -2.58 14.68 21.91
N GLY A 120 -2.57 16.01 21.76
CA GLY A 120 -1.38 16.85 22.02
C GLY A 120 -0.24 16.87 20.98
N ARG A 121 -0.29 16.09 19.89
CA ARG A 121 0.81 15.95 18.92
C ARG A 121 0.46 16.20 17.45
N SER A 122 -0.78 16.57 17.11
CA SER A 122 -1.12 16.92 15.73
C SER A 122 -1.19 18.43 15.55
N ARG A 123 -0.86 18.92 14.35
CA ARG A 123 -1.09 20.32 13.99
C ARG A 123 -2.57 20.64 14.12
N ARG A 124 -2.90 21.85 14.62
CA ARG A 124 -4.29 22.26 14.80
C ARG A 124 -5.00 22.42 13.47
N HIS A 125 -6.25 21.95 13.41
CA HIS A 125 -7.14 22.29 12.32
C HIS A 125 -7.56 23.76 12.41
N PHE A 126 -7.91 24.35 11.29
CA PHE A 126 -8.49 25.69 11.25
C PHE A 126 -9.48 25.82 10.09
N THR A 127 -10.42 26.74 10.23
CA THR A 127 -11.40 27.03 9.19
C THR A 127 -10.97 28.24 8.37
N LEU A 128 -11.39 28.27 7.11
CA LEU A 128 -11.12 29.32 6.15
C LEU A 128 -12.43 29.92 5.66
N ASN A 129 -12.43 31.23 5.38
CA ASN A 129 -13.49 31.85 4.58
C ASN A 129 -13.28 31.53 3.07
N ALA A 130 -14.18 31.99 2.21
CA ALA A 130 -14.10 31.67 0.77
C ALA A 130 -12.85 32.26 0.11
N ALA A 131 -12.49 33.51 0.44
CA ALA A 131 -11.30 34.16 -0.12
C ALA A 131 -10.00 33.47 0.32
N GLU A 132 -9.89 33.14 1.59
CA GLU A 132 -8.74 32.39 2.14
C GLU A 132 -8.62 31.00 1.53
N THR A 133 -9.77 30.32 1.27
CA THR A 133 -9.77 29.01 0.64
C THR A 133 -9.26 29.09 -0.80
N VAL A 134 -9.70 30.09 -1.59
CA VAL A 134 -9.21 30.31 -2.95
C VAL A 134 -7.72 30.74 -2.95
N ALA A 135 -7.32 31.59 -2.00
CA ALA A 135 -5.91 32.00 -1.91
C ALA A 135 -4.99 30.82 -1.60
N ARG A 136 -5.46 29.86 -0.79
CA ARG A 136 -4.74 28.63 -0.48
C ARG A 136 -4.72 27.64 -1.64
N GLU A 137 -5.86 27.44 -2.30
CA GLU A 137 -6.07 26.51 -3.41
C GLU A 137 -6.70 27.22 -4.61
N PRO A 138 -5.89 27.94 -5.41
CA PRO A 138 -6.39 28.72 -6.55
C PRO A 138 -7.00 27.88 -7.67
N CYS A 139 -6.76 26.57 -7.66
CA CYS A 139 -7.33 25.62 -8.61
C CYS A 139 -8.84 25.39 -8.41
N LEU A 140 -9.35 25.69 -7.21
CA LEU A 140 -10.74 25.41 -6.86
C LEU A 140 -11.73 26.37 -7.56
N LYS A 141 -12.86 25.83 -7.94
CA LYS A 141 -14.02 26.62 -8.40
C LYS A 141 -14.44 27.62 -7.31
N SER A 142 -14.45 28.90 -7.61
CA SER A 142 -14.88 29.94 -6.68
C SER A 142 -16.41 30.07 -6.57
N ALA A 143 -17.15 29.80 -7.65
CA ALA A 143 -18.61 29.89 -7.67
C ALA A 143 -19.27 28.93 -6.69
N GLY A 144 -20.03 29.49 -5.73
CA GLY A 144 -20.69 28.73 -4.69
C GLY A 144 -19.82 28.30 -3.50
N LEU A 145 -18.51 28.62 -3.54
CA LEU A 145 -17.61 28.36 -2.41
C LEU A 145 -17.95 29.27 -1.23
N THR A 146 -18.17 28.70 -0.05
CA THR A 146 -18.52 29.41 1.19
C THR A 146 -17.39 29.45 2.20
N GLY A 147 -16.36 28.63 1.99
CA GLY A 147 -15.17 28.52 2.83
C GLY A 147 -14.54 27.15 2.75
N GLY A 148 -13.70 26.82 3.73
CA GLY A 148 -13.04 25.54 3.83
C GLY A 148 -12.55 25.24 5.24
N ALA A 149 -11.96 24.09 5.40
CA ALA A 149 -11.24 23.73 6.61
C ALA A 149 -9.93 23.02 6.25
N VAL A 150 -8.90 23.27 7.05
CA VAL A 150 -7.60 22.60 6.92
C VAL A 150 -7.40 21.67 8.09
N TYR A 151 -7.00 20.43 7.81
CA TYR A 151 -6.60 19.45 8.82
C TYR A 151 -5.37 18.69 8.35
N TYR A 152 -4.79 17.85 9.21
CA TYR A 152 -3.54 17.17 8.91
C TYR A 152 -3.67 15.68 9.12
N ASP A 153 -3.26 14.95 8.09
CA ASP A 153 -3.01 13.51 8.12
C ASP A 153 -1.56 13.25 7.65
N ALA A 154 -1.26 12.12 7.07
CA ALA A 154 0.06 11.82 6.53
C ALA A 154 -0.04 11.09 5.20
N CYS A 155 0.99 11.22 4.38
CA CYS A 155 1.23 10.40 3.19
C CYS A 155 2.42 9.46 3.42
N THR A 156 2.50 8.43 2.58
CA THR A 156 3.59 7.46 2.59
C THR A 156 3.88 6.94 1.19
N ASP A 157 5.06 6.37 1.00
CA ASP A 157 5.31 5.40 -0.05
C ASP A 157 4.85 4.04 0.49
N ASP A 158 3.75 3.51 -0.04
CA ASP A 158 3.12 2.29 0.47
C ASP A 158 3.94 1.03 0.17
N ALA A 159 4.58 0.98 -0.99
CA ALA A 159 5.47 -0.13 -1.34
C ALA A 159 6.73 -0.12 -0.49
N LEU A 160 7.42 1.01 -0.37
CA LEU A 160 8.64 1.11 0.46
C LEU A 160 8.33 0.94 1.95
N LEU A 161 7.16 1.36 2.44
CA LEU A 161 6.74 1.07 3.81
C LEU A 161 6.61 -0.44 4.06
N THR A 162 6.07 -1.17 3.08
CA THR A 162 5.97 -2.64 3.15
C THR A 162 7.34 -3.29 3.11
N VAL A 163 8.21 -2.88 2.19
CA VAL A 163 9.59 -3.35 2.08
C VAL A 163 10.39 -3.07 3.35
N ALA A 164 10.23 -1.89 3.96
CA ALA A 164 10.92 -1.56 5.22
C ALA A 164 10.52 -2.50 6.38
N ASN A 165 9.25 -2.96 6.42
CA ASN A 165 8.83 -3.99 7.38
C ASN A 165 9.45 -5.36 7.07
N ALA A 166 9.54 -5.75 5.80
CA ALA A 166 10.22 -6.99 5.37
C ALA A 166 11.71 -6.96 5.73
N LEU A 167 12.38 -5.83 5.47
CA LEU A 167 13.79 -5.60 5.85
C LEU A 167 13.97 -5.69 7.36
N SER A 168 13.11 -5.01 8.13
CA SER A 168 13.16 -5.07 9.59
C SER A 168 12.94 -6.49 10.12
N ALA A 169 12.04 -7.28 9.51
CA ALA A 169 11.87 -8.70 9.86
C ALA A 169 13.16 -9.49 9.61
N ARG A 170 13.78 -9.33 8.43
CA ARG A 170 15.05 -9.95 8.07
C ARG A 170 16.16 -9.58 9.05
N ASP A 171 16.31 -8.30 9.35
CA ASP A 171 17.35 -7.77 10.23
C ASP A 171 17.20 -8.26 11.69
N ASN A 172 15.98 -8.70 12.06
CA ASN A 172 15.69 -9.38 13.33
C ASN A 172 15.68 -10.93 13.22
N GLY A 173 16.27 -11.49 12.16
CA GLY A 173 16.52 -12.93 12.02
C GLY A 173 15.41 -13.72 11.34
N ALA A 174 14.37 -13.07 10.77
CA ALA A 174 13.41 -13.77 9.95
C ALA A 174 13.98 -14.18 8.60
N THR A 175 13.61 -15.36 8.11
CA THR A 175 13.80 -15.75 6.71
C THR A 175 12.69 -15.09 5.88
N VAL A 176 13.06 -14.15 5.02
CA VAL A 176 12.12 -13.35 4.22
C VAL A 176 12.42 -13.57 2.74
N VAL A 177 11.45 -14.14 2.00
CA VAL A 177 11.66 -14.56 0.61
C VAL A 177 10.50 -14.08 -0.27
N SER A 178 10.83 -13.29 -1.29
CA SER A 178 9.91 -12.92 -2.38
C SER A 178 10.06 -13.86 -3.58
N HIS A 179 9.18 -13.74 -4.57
CA HIS A 179 9.15 -14.58 -5.77
C HIS A 179 9.17 -16.10 -5.46
N THR A 180 8.55 -16.48 -4.34
CA THR A 180 8.41 -17.86 -3.91
C THR A 180 7.00 -18.10 -3.39
N ARG A 181 6.21 -18.80 -4.18
CA ARG A 181 4.79 -19.03 -3.92
C ARG A 181 4.59 -20.24 -3.02
N VAL A 182 3.78 -20.08 -1.97
CA VAL A 182 3.20 -21.21 -1.26
C VAL A 182 2.14 -21.85 -2.17
N ILE A 183 2.32 -23.12 -2.49
CA ILE A 183 1.42 -23.84 -3.42
C ILE A 183 0.49 -24.81 -2.70
N GLU A 184 0.90 -25.31 -1.53
CA GLU A 184 0.12 -26.27 -0.74
C GLU A 184 0.46 -26.16 0.75
N LEU A 185 -0.52 -26.46 1.62
CA LEU A 185 -0.29 -26.61 3.07
C LEU A 185 -0.06 -28.08 3.44
N LEU A 186 1.02 -28.35 4.12
CA LEU A 186 1.28 -29.66 4.73
C LEU A 186 0.37 -29.86 5.93
N ARG A 187 -0.25 -31.03 6.03
CA ARG A 187 -1.18 -31.34 7.11
C ARG A 187 -0.85 -32.71 7.72
N GLU A 188 -0.94 -32.77 9.06
CA GLU A 188 -0.83 -33.97 9.85
C GLU A 188 -2.02 -34.04 10.81
N ASN A 189 -2.78 -35.13 10.79
CA ASN A 189 -3.99 -35.28 11.60
C ASN A 189 -4.98 -34.12 11.50
N GLY A 190 -5.14 -33.56 10.29
CA GLY A 190 -6.01 -32.43 10.02
C GLY A 190 -5.44 -31.04 10.44
N LYS A 191 -4.27 -31.00 11.07
CA LYS A 191 -3.59 -29.75 11.45
C LYS A 191 -2.53 -29.33 10.42
N ALA A 192 -2.45 -28.05 10.14
CA ALA A 192 -1.41 -27.50 9.28
C ALA A 192 -0.06 -27.49 10.02
N THR A 193 0.96 -28.08 9.40
CA THR A 193 2.30 -28.27 10.00
C THR A 193 3.43 -27.66 9.15
N GLY A 194 3.07 -27.00 8.05
CA GLY A 194 4.01 -26.40 7.12
C GLY A 194 3.38 -26.11 5.77
N ALA A 195 4.23 -25.88 4.79
CA ALA A 195 3.80 -25.65 3.40
C ALA A 195 4.82 -26.18 2.40
N ILE A 196 4.36 -26.44 1.19
CA ILE A 196 5.20 -26.60 0.00
C ILE A 196 5.34 -25.22 -0.66
N VAL A 197 6.56 -24.79 -0.90
CA VAL A 197 6.88 -23.51 -1.53
C VAL A 197 7.59 -23.76 -2.85
N LYS A 198 7.31 -22.92 -3.85
CA LYS A 198 7.88 -23.01 -5.20
C LYS A 198 8.46 -21.65 -5.63
N PRO A 199 9.78 -21.57 -5.88
CA PRO A 199 10.39 -20.39 -6.50
C PRO A 199 9.79 -20.12 -7.89
N GLN A 200 9.58 -18.85 -8.23
CA GLN A 200 8.95 -18.45 -9.49
C GLN A 200 9.93 -18.47 -10.67
N HIS A 201 11.21 -18.18 -10.42
CA HIS A 201 12.17 -17.94 -11.50
C HIS A 201 13.13 -19.11 -11.73
N ALA A 202 13.44 -19.88 -10.72
CA ALA A 202 14.30 -21.07 -10.81
C ALA A 202 14.24 -21.89 -9.52
N GLY A 203 14.35 -23.21 -9.63
CA GLY A 203 14.38 -24.14 -8.50
C GLY A 203 13.14 -25.04 -8.43
N GLU A 204 13.32 -26.13 -7.71
CA GLU A 204 12.23 -27.09 -7.42
C GLU A 204 11.43 -26.64 -6.20
N ALA A 205 10.20 -27.15 -6.10
CA ALA A 205 9.39 -26.98 -4.90
C ALA A 205 10.02 -27.74 -3.73
N TYR A 206 9.94 -27.16 -2.53
CA TYR A 206 10.47 -27.77 -1.30
C TYR A 206 9.56 -27.54 -0.11
N GLU A 207 9.68 -28.41 0.89
CA GLU A 207 8.90 -28.35 2.11
C GLU A 207 9.52 -27.39 3.13
N VAL A 208 8.64 -26.63 3.81
CA VAL A 208 8.97 -25.79 4.96
C VAL A 208 8.05 -26.16 6.12
N ARG A 209 8.62 -26.50 7.27
CA ARG A 209 7.88 -26.91 8.46
C ARG A 209 7.73 -25.76 9.46
N ALA A 210 6.54 -25.60 10.03
CA ALA A 210 6.27 -24.57 11.03
C ALA A 210 5.25 -25.04 12.06
N ARG A 211 5.35 -24.51 13.29
CA ARG A 211 4.45 -24.82 14.40
C ARG A 211 3.13 -24.02 14.33
N ALA A 212 3.17 -22.83 13.76
CA ALA A 212 2.01 -21.99 13.51
C ALA A 212 2.08 -21.41 12.10
N ILE A 213 0.92 -21.13 11.49
CA ILE A 213 0.81 -20.58 10.14
C ILE A 213 -0.14 -19.38 10.17
N VAL A 214 0.30 -18.25 9.62
CA VAL A 214 -0.53 -17.08 9.37
C VAL A 214 -0.73 -16.91 7.86
N ASN A 215 -1.98 -16.95 7.43
CA ASN A 215 -2.39 -16.63 6.08
C ASN A 215 -2.71 -15.14 5.99
N ALA A 216 -1.79 -14.36 5.40
CA ALA A 216 -1.88 -12.92 5.16
C ALA A 216 -1.91 -12.60 3.65
N THR A 217 -2.45 -13.50 2.83
CA THR A 217 -2.48 -13.37 1.36
C THR A 217 -3.50 -12.35 0.85
N GLY A 218 -4.23 -11.68 1.76
CA GLY A 218 -5.15 -10.59 1.42
C GLY A 218 -6.29 -11.05 0.51
N VAL A 219 -6.35 -10.57 -0.72
CA VAL A 219 -7.41 -10.90 -1.68
C VAL A 219 -7.25 -12.28 -2.34
N TRP A 220 -6.09 -12.94 -2.16
CA TRP A 220 -5.81 -14.31 -2.61
C TRP A 220 -6.09 -15.38 -1.56
N GLU A 221 -6.69 -15.03 -0.42
CA GLU A 221 -6.86 -15.92 0.72
C GLU A 221 -7.67 -17.21 0.46
N ASN A 222 -8.51 -17.21 -0.57
CA ASN A 222 -9.44 -18.31 -0.85
C ASN A 222 -8.77 -19.68 -1.10
N GLY A 223 -7.48 -19.71 -1.50
CA GLY A 223 -6.75 -20.95 -1.78
C GLY A 223 -6.39 -21.77 -0.54
N PHE A 224 -6.28 -21.14 0.63
CA PHE A 224 -5.81 -21.77 1.86
C PHE A 224 -6.90 -21.92 2.93
N ILE A 225 -8.07 -21.28 2.74
CA ILE A 225 -9.17 -21.28 3.70
C ILE A 225 -10.00 -22.56 3.53
N THR A 226 -10.13 -23.32 4.60
CA THR A 226 -10.96 -24.53 4.65
C THR A 226 -12.43 -24.24 4.96
N ASP A 227 -12.75 -23.11 5.60
CA ASP A 227 -14.11 -22.72 5.95
C ASP A 227 -14.82 -22.03 4.77
N GLU A 228 -15.90 -22.64 4.25
CA GLU A 228 -16.71 -22.09 3.16
C GLU A 228 -17.32 -20.72 3.48
N ARG A 229 -17.61 -20.39 4.75
CA ARG A 229 -18.14 -19.08 5.15
C ARG A 229 -17.10 -17.98 4.96
N ALA A 230 -15.83 -18.31 5.15
CA ALA A 230 -14.72 -17.41 4.93
C ALA A 230 -14.41 -17.24 3.42
N ARG A 231 -14.73 -18.22 2.57
CA ARG A 231 -14.52 -18.17 1.10
C ARG A 231 -15.47 -17.23 0.36
N ARG A 232 -16.65 -16.91 0.91
CA ARG A 232 -17.70 -16.10 0.25
C ARG A 232 -17.50 -14.58 0.43
N ARG A 233 -16.28 -14.09 0.33
CA ARG A 233 -16.00 -12.66 0.47
C ARG A 233 -15.96 -11.98 -0.90
N ARG A 234 -16.56 -10.81 -1.00
CA ARG A 234 -16.48 -9.97 -2.20
C ARG A 234 -15.41 -8.90 -1.98
N GLY A 235 -14.59 -8.70 -3.00
CA GLY A 235 -13.67 -7.58 -3.04
C GLY A 235 -14.35 -6.27 -3.45
N SER A 236 -13.84 -5.15 -3.00
CA SER A 236 -14.20 -3.84 -3.52
C SER A 236 -13.04 -3.27 -4.33
N LYS A 237 -13.28 -3.05 -5.64
CA LYS A 237 -12.33 -2.39 -6.54
C LYS A 237 -12.27 -0.90 -6.22
N GLY A 238 -11.06 -0.38 -6.08
CA GLY A 238 -10.79 1.04 -5.97
C GLY A 238 -9.78 1.47 -7.01
N VAL A 239 -10.16 2.42 -7.86
CA VAL A 239 -9.34 2.93 -8.95
C VAL A 239 -8.82 4.32 -8.62
N HIS A 240 -7.57 4.57 -8.96
CA HIS A 240 -6.96 5.89 -8.94
C HIS A 240 -6.45 6.21 -10.35
N ILE A 241 -6.45 7.49 -10.66
CA ILE A 241 -5.75 8.03 -11.84
C ILE A 241 -4.72 9.05 -11.38
N SER A 242 -3.67 9.21 -12.16
CA SER A 242 -2.74 10.34 -12.01
C SER A 242 -2.76 11.21 -13.25
N VAL A 243 -2.60 12.51 -13.02
CA VAL A 243 -2.44 13.53 -14.06
C VAL A 243 -1.25 14.42 -13.70
N ALA A 244 -0.68 15.16 -14.66
CA ALA A 244 0.35 16.12 -14.33
C ALA A 244 -0.17 17.14 -13.31
N ARG A 245 0.58 17.36 -12.22
CA ARG A 245 0.14 18.22 -11.10
C ARG A 245 -0.13 19.66 -11.53
N GLU A 246 0.62 20.15 -12.48
CA GLU A 246 0.44 21.48 -13.07
C GLU A 246 -0.93 21.67 -13.73
N ARG A 247 -1.53 20.59 -14.26
CA ARG A 247 -2.88 20.63 -14.85
C ARG A 247 -3.96 20.89 -13.80
N VAL A 248 -3.80 20.40 -12.59
CA VAL A 248 -4.72 20.63 -11.47
C VAL A 248 -4.31 21.86 -10.68
N GLY A 249 -3.04 21.98 -10.32
CA GLY A 249 -2.48 23.09 -9.57
C GLY A 249 -2.74 23.06 -8.06
N ASN A 250 -3.11 21.90 -7.50
CA ASN A 250 -3.34 21.76 -6.06
C ASN A 250 -2.03 21.83 -5.26
N ARG A 251 -2.09 22.54 -4.12
CA ARG A 251 -0.96 22.69 -3.20
C ARG A 251 -1.02 21.67 -2.08
N ASP A 252 -2.18 21.55 -1.44
CA ASP A 252 -2.49 20.55 -0.41
C ASP A 252 -3.15 19.32 -1.03
N ALA A 253 -3.31 18.29 -0.21
CA ALA A 253 -4.31 17.26 -0.47
C ALA A 253 -5.72 17.87 -0.37
N LEU A 254 -6.58 17.57 -1.32
CA LEU A 254 -7.94 18.06 -1.33
C LEU A 254 -8.90 16.93 -0.97
N THR A 255 -9.78 17.18 0.00
CA THR A 255 -10.91 16.29 0.33
C THR A 255 -12.14 16.78 -0.41
N LEU A 256 -12.60 16.01 -1.37
CA LEU A 256 -13.68 16.37 -2.28
C LEU A 256 -14.88 15.42 -2.08
N ILE A 257 -16.06 15.88 -2.47
CA ILE A 257 -17.27 15.06 -2.51
C ILE A 257 -17.67 14.89 -3.97
N SER A 258 -17.66 13.67 -4.48
CA SER A 258 -18.09 13.41 -5.85
C SER A 258 -19.51 13.92 -6.08
N PRO A 259 -19.76 14.74 -7.11
CA PRO A 259 -21.11 15.19 -7.46
C PRO A 259 -21.95 14.08 -8.06
N VAL A 260 -21.35 12.95 -8.45
CA VAL A 260 -22.02 11.83 -9.08
C VAL A 260 -22.79 10.99 -8.05
N ASP A 261 -22.19 10.70 -6.91
CA ASP A 261 -22.76 9.77 -5.90
C ASP A 261 -22.54 10.21 -4.44
N GLY A 262 -21.96 11.38 -4.22
CA GLY A 262 -21.79 11.96 -2.88
C GLY A 262 -20.66 11.31 -2.04
N ARG A 263 -19.85 10.40 -2.60
CA ARG A 263 -18.75 9.81 -1.85
C ARG A 263 -17.58 10.77 -1.70
N VAL A 264 -16.80 10.55 -0.65
CA VAL A 264 -15.53 11.27 -0.43
C VAL A 264 -14.48 10.70 -1.36
N MET A 265 -13.79 11.59 -2.06
CA MET A 265 -12.63 11.32 -2.88
C MET A 265 -11.50 12.30 -2.55
N PHE A 266 -10.31 12.01 -3.02
CA PHE A 266 -9.13 12.84 -2.80
C PHE A 266 -8.51 13.28 -4.11
N CYS A 267 -7.86 14.47 -4.09
CA CYS A 267 -6.87 14.87 -5.06
C CYS A 267 -5.57 15.15 -4.29
N LEU A 268 -4.56 14.32 -4.49
CA LEU A 268 -3.37 14.25 -3.66
C LEU A 268 -2.15 14.73 -4.43
N PRO A 269 -1.32 15.64 -3.87
CA PRO A 269 -0.04 15.99 -4.48
C PRO A 269 0.95 14.82 -4.32
N ALA A 270 1.52 14.36 -5.43
CA ALA A 270 2.47 13.25 -5.47
C ALA A 270 3.63 13.59 -6.42
N GLY A 271 4.61 14.36 -5.93
CA GLY A 271 5.72 14.84 -6.76
C GLY A 271 5.22 15.67 -7.97
N PRO A 272 5.57 15.25 -9.20
CA PRO A 272 5.13 15.95 -10.42
C PRO A 272 3.65 15.67 -10.77
N GLN A 273 2.98 14.78 -10.03
CA GLN A 273 1.63 14.34 -10.32
C GLN A 273 0.61 14.77 -9.27
N ALA A 274 -0.66 14.80 -9.67
CA ALA A 274 -1.82 14.79 -8.79
C ALA A 274 -2.53 13.43 -8.93
N ILE A 275 -2.67 12.70 -7.81
CA ILE A 275 -3.42 11.45 -7.76
C ILE A 275 -4.86 11.76 -7.41
N ILE A 276 -5.79 11.33 -8.25
CA ILE A 276 -7.24 11.51 -8.07
C ILE A 276 -7.87 10.15 -7.80
N GLY A 277 -8.58 10.02 -6.71
CA GLY A 277 -9.21 8.76 -6.32
C GLY A 277 -9.98 8.87 -5.01
N THR A 278 -10.75 7.89 -4.73
CA THR A 278 -10.80 6.56 -5.34
C THR A 278 -12.25 6.17 -5.67
N THR A 279 -12.44 5.29 -6.65
CA THR A 279 -13.71 4.58 -6.82
C THR A 279 -13.92 3.54 -5.71
N ASP A 280 -15.12 2.99 -5.58
CA ASP A 280 -15.43 1.94 -4.60
C ASP A 280 -16.60 1.11 -5.14
N THR A 281 -16.31 0.12 -5.97
CA THR A 281 -17.28 -0.71 -6.68
C THR A 281 -17.09 -2.18 -6.32
N TRP A 282 -18.19 -2.94 -6.18
CA TRP A 282 -18.06 -4.39 -6.00
C TRP A 282 -17.41 -5.00 -7.24
N THR A 283 -16.51 -5.95 -7.01
CA THR A 283 -15.88 -6.70 -8.09
C THR A 283 -15.82 -8.19 -7.77
N SER A 284 -15.92 -8.98 -8.84
CA SER A 284 -15.59 -10.40 -8.86
C SER A 284 -14.30 -10.69 -9.62
N ASP A 285 -13.61 -9.64 -10.07
CA ASP A 285 -12.35 -9.78 -10.80
C ASP A 285 -11.32 -10.49 -9.96
N SER A 286 -10.50 -11.31 -10.62
CA SER A 286 -9.33 -11.89 -10.01
C SER A 286 -8.31 -10.79 -9.64
N PRO A 287 -7.61 -10.92 -8.51
CA PRO A 287 -6.52 -10.00 -8.18
C PRO A 287 -5.43 -9.91 -9.24
N GLU A 288 -5.26 -10.94 -10.05
CA GLU A 288 -4.31 -11.00 -11.16
C GLU A 288 -4.74 -10.16 -12.36
N THR A 289 -6.06 -9.98 -12.55
CA THR A 289 -6.62 -9.35 -13.77
C THR A 289 -7.30 -8.02 -13.50
N VAL A 290 -7.40 -7.57 -12.23
CA VAL A 290 -8.07 -6.33 -11.90
C VAL A 290 -7.32 -5.12 -12.46
N HIS A 291 -8.03 -4.27 -13.20
CA HIS A 291 -7.52 -3.02 -13.76
C HIS A 291 -8.61 -1.94 -13.78
N ALA A 292 -8.24 -0.73 -14.17
CA ALA A 292 -9.16 0.39 -14.31
C ALA A 292 -10.01 0.20 -15.56
N SER A 293 -11.32 0.46 -15.46
CA SER A 293 -12.18 0.56 -16.64
C SER A 293 -12.27 2.00 -17.14
N VAL A 294 -12.69 2.15 -18.41
CA VAL A 294 -12.99 3.47 -18.98
C VAL A 294 -14.03 4.21 -18.13
N ASP A 295 -15.04 3.52 -17.60
CA ASP A 295 -16.06 4.12 -16.73
C ASP A 295 -15.49 4.62 -15.40
N ASP A 296 -14.52 3.89 -14.81
CA ASP A 296 -13.82 4.35 -13.59
C ASP A 296 -13.06 5.65 -13.86
N VAL A 297 -12.34 5.71 -14.97
CA VAL A 297 -11.57 6.90 -15.38
C VAL A 297 -12.50 8.09 -15.60
N ASP A 298 -13.57 7.91 -16.36
CA ASP A 298 -14.55 8.97 -16.64
C ASP A 298 -15.27 9.46 -15.38
N TYR A 299 -15.58 8.55 -14.45
CA TYR A 299 -16.12 8.91 -13.15
C TYR A 299 -15.18 9.84 -12.37
N LEU A 300 -13.89 9.52 -12.33
CA LEU A 300 -12.88 10.31 -11.63
C LEU A 300 -12.64 11.66 -12.31
N LEU A 301 -12.56 11.70 -13.63
CA LEU A 301 -12.40 12.93 -14.40
C LEU A 301 -13.61 13.86 -14.24
N ARG A 302 -14.85 13.35 -14.35
CA ARG A 302 -16.07 14.13 -14.11
C ARG A 302 -16.10 14.71 -12.70
N SER A 303 -15.73 13.90 -11.71
CA SER A 303 -15.71 14.34 -10.33
C SER A 303 -14.64 15.42 -10.07
N ALA A 304 -13.48 15.31 -10.67
CA ALA A 304 -12.39 16.29 -10.57
C ALA A 304 -12.75 17.62 -11.27
N ASN A 305 -13.25 17.55 -12.50
CA ASN A 305 -13.61 18.73 -13.29
C ASN A 305 -14.72 19.58 -12.64
N ALA A 306 -15.57 19.00 -11.81
CA ALA A 306 -16.57 19.76 -11.04
C ALA A 306 -15.93 20.74 -10.04
N TYR A 307 -14.70 20.46 -9.58
CA TYR A 307 -13.94 21.28 -8.65
C TYR A 307 -12.85 22.10 -9.34
N PHE A 308 -12.32 21.61 -10.46
CA PHE A 308 -11.19 22.20 -11.21
C PHE A 308 -11.62 22.63 -12.62
N PRO A 309 -12.54 23.60 -12.77
CA PRO A 309 -13.12 23.92 -14.08
C PRO A 309 -12.09 24.46 -15.08
N ARG A 310 -10.95 25.01 -14.61
CA ARG A 310 -9.88 25.49 -15.48
C ARG A 310 -9.01 24.36 -16.02
N ALA A 311 -8.97 23.21 -15.32
CA ALA A 311 -8.14 22.08 -15.74
C ALA A 311 -8.71 21.38 -16.98
N GLN A 312 -10.06 21.28 -17.10
CA GLN A 312 -10.74 20.61 -18.21
C GLN A 312 -10.09 19.26 -18.55
N LEU A 313 -9.89 18.44 -17.50
CA LEU A 313 -9.20 17.16 -17.62
C LEU A 313 -9.96 16.21 -18.55
N THR A 314 -9.23 15.57 -19.45
CA THR A 314 -9.69 14.56 -20.39
C THR A 314 -8.95 13.25 -20.15
N ARG A 315 -9.32 12.17 -20.85
CA ARG A 315 -8.57 10.91 -20.78
C ARG A 315 -7.12 11.07 -21.24
N ASP A 316 -6.84 11.97 -22.17
CA ASP A 316 -5.49 12.25 -22.67
C ASP A 316 -4.58 12.89 -21.60
N ASP A 317 -5.15 13.48 -20.55
CA ASP A 317 -4.39 14.01 -19.41
C ASP A 317 -3.96 12.91 -18.43
N VAL A 318 -4.59 11.71 -18.49
CA VAL A 318 -4.29 10.60 -17.59
C VAL A 318 -2.91 10.04 -17.93
N MET A 319 -2.01 10.08 -16.95
CA MET A 319 -0.66 9.54 -17.06
C MET A 319 -0.60 8.09 -16.65
N SER A 320 -1.34 7.73 -15.59
CA SER A 320 -1.46 6.35 -15.09
C SER A 320 -2.84 6.14 -14.51
N ALA A 321 -3.35 4.92 -14.66
CA ALA A 321 -4.54 4.44 -13.97
C ALA A 321 -4.22 3.10 -13.33
N TRP A 322 -4.62 2.88 -12.08
CA TRP A 322 -4.40 1.60 -11.40
C TRP A 322 -5.57 1.23 -10.51
N ALA A 323 -5.80 -0.06 -10.40
CA ALA A 323 -6.84 -0.64 -9.57
C ALA A 323 -6.26 -1.51 -8.45
N GLY A 324 -6.87 -1.43 -7.27
CA GLY A 324 -6.62 -2.33 -6.16
C GLY A 324 -7.92 -2.94 -5.65
N ILE A 325 -7.88 -4.18 -5.20
CA ILE A 325 -9.01 -4.82 -4.54
C ILE A 325 -8.84 -4.71 -3.03
N ARG A 326 -9.87 -4.21 -2.34
CA ARG A 326 -9.92 -4.19 -0.88
C ARG A 326 -10.56 -5.48 -0.41
N PRO A 327 -9.90 -6.30 0.41
CA PRO A 327 -10.54 -7.43 1.06
C PRO A 327 -11.55 -6.92 2.11
N LEU A 328 -12.83 -7.20 1.92
CA LEU A 328 -13.88 -6.78 2.85
C LEU A 328 -14.36 -7.96 3.68
N ALA A 329 -14.51 -7.76 4.98
CA ALA A 329 -14.89 -8.81 5.93
C ALA A 329 -16.36 -9.28 5.79
N SER A 330 -17.22 -8.54 5.08
CA SER A 330 -18.65 -8.89 4.91
C SER A 330 -19.15 -8.55 3.51
N ALA A 331 -19.93 -9.45 2.92
CA ALA A 331 -20.56 -9.28 1.59
C ALA A 331 -22.08 -8.97 1.66
N SER A 332 -22.65 -8.79 2.87
CA SER A 332 -24.10 -8.68 3.05
C SER A 332 -24.70 -7.29 2.77
N VAL A 333 -23.88 -6.31 2.38
CA VAL A 333 -24.31 -4.92 2.17
C VAL A 333 -24.28 -4.57 0.70
N THR A 334 -25.33 -3.91 0.19
CA THR A 334 -25.42 -3.50 -1.23
C THR A 334 -24.37 -2.46 -1.65
N ASN A 335 -23.96 -1.58 -0.74
CA ASN A 335 -22.95 -0.54 -1.02
C ASN A 335 -21.61 -0.88 -0.34
N PRO A 336 -20.51 -1.11 -1.10
CA PRO A 336 -19.21 -1.46 -0.55
C PRO A 336 -18.65 -0.38 0.40
N SER A 337 -18.99 0.89 0.17
CA SER A 337 -18.58 1.99 1.05
C SER A 337 -19.20 1.90 2.46
N ALA A 338 -20.27 1.15 2.65
CA ALA A 338 -20.93 0.97 3.94
C ALA A 338 -20.34 -0.16 4.79
N VAL A 339 -19.53 -1.04 4.19
CA VAL A 339 -18.88 -2.15 4.91
C VAL A 339 -17.82 -1.62 5.88
N SER A 340 -17.76 -2.22 7.07
CA SER A 340 -16.70 -1.92 8.05
C SER A 340 -15.32 -2.20 7.46
N ARG A 341 -14.36 -1.35 7.79
CA ARG A 341 -12.95 -1.51 7.43
C ARG A 341 -12.14 -2.14 8.58
N GLU A 342 -12.82 -2.77 9.52
CA GLU A 342 -12.18 -3.56 10.56
C GLU A 342 -11.51 -4.78 9.97
N HIS A 343 -10.44 -5.23 10.59
CA HIS A 343 -9.82 -6.49 10.26
C HIS A 343 -10.56 -7.64 10.95
N SER A 344 -10.42 -8.81 10.38
CA SER A 344 -10.96 -10.06 10.92
C SER A 344 -9.82 -11.07 11.02
N ILE A 345 -9.65 -11.66 12.19
CA ILE A 345 -8.66 -12.71 12.45
C ILE A 345 -9.43 -13.96 12.87
N ILE A 346 -9.31 -15.02 12.08
CA ILE A 346 -10.05 -16.27 12.29
C ILE A 346 -9.06 -17.42 12.27
N THR A 347 -9.01 -18.21 13.34
CA THR A 347 -8.29 -19.49 13.34
C THR A 347 -9.24 -20.58 12.84
N ASP A 348 -8.88 -21.23 11.75
CA ASP A 348 -9.69 -22.30 11.17
C ASP A 348 -9.45 -23.64 11.87
N SER A 349 -10.19 -24.69 11.47
CA SER A 349 -10.11 -26.04 12.05
C SER A 349 -8.73 -26.68 11.89
N SER A 350 -7.96 -26.28 10.90
CA SER A 350 -6.58 -26.77 10.70
C SER A 350 -5.55 -26.03 11.57
N GLY A 351 -5.94 -24.97 12.27
CA GLY A 351 -5.07 -24.16 13.11
C GLY A 351 -4.41 -22.98 12.36
N VAL A 352 -4.74 -22.77 11.09
CA VAL A 352 -4.25 -21.60 10.33
C VAL A 352 -4.96 -20.35 10.80
N ILE A 353 -4.18 -19.31 11.08
CA ILE A 353 -4.68 -17.97 11.42
C ILE A 353 -4.87 -17.18 10.13
N ASN A 354 -6.11 -16.99 9.73
CA ASN A 354 -6.48 -16.28 8.52
C ASN A 354 -6.78 -14.81 8.83
N VAL A 355 -6.17 -13.88 8.09
CA VAL A 355 -6.30 -12.44 8.30
C VAL A 355 -6.92 -11.77 7.09
N THR A 356 -8.00 -11.01 7.28
CA THR A 356 -8.72 -10.31 6.23
C THR A 356 -9.06 -8.89 6.64
N GLY A 357 -9.13 -7.98 5.66
CA GLY A 357 -9.49 -6.58 5.90
C GLY A 357 -8.36 -5.78 6.52
N GLY A 358 -8.73 -4.73 7.27
CA GLY A 358 -7.78 -3.80 7.86
C GLY A 358 -7.40 -2.63 6.93
N LYS A 359 -6.45 -1.83 7.38
CA LYS A 359 -5.99 -0.61 6.69
C LYS A 359 -4.48 -0.54 6.72
N LEU A 360 -3.90 0.11 5.71
CA LEU A 360 -2.47 0.44 5.69
C LEU A 360 -2.04 1.20 6.97
N THR A 361 -2.88 2.08 7.50
CA THR A 361 -2.59 2.85 8.71
C THR A 361 -2.44 1.99 9.97
N THR A 362 -3.24 0.91 10.10
CA THR A 362 -3.34 0.12 11.34
C THR A 362 -2.65 -1.24 11.27
N TYR A 363 -1.85 -1.48 10.21
CA TYR A 363 -1.19 -2.76 10.00
C TYR A 363 -0.34 -3.21 11.20
N ARG A 364 0.31 -2.24 11.89
CA ARG A 364 1.20 -2.54 13.00
C ARG A 364 0.43 -3.10 14.22
N SER A 365 -0.66 -2.43 14.61
CA SER A 365 -1.52 -2.92 15.72
C SER A 365 -2.18 -4.25 15.36
N MET A 366 -2.59 -4.43 14.10
CA MET A 366 -3.08 -5.74 13.61
C MET A 366 -2.01 -6.82 13.73
N ALA A 367 -0.77 -6.54 13.34
CA ALA A 367 0.33 -7.48 13.45
C ALA A 367 0.60 -7.87 14.91
N GLU A 368 0.59 -6.91 15.83
CA GLU A 368 0.72 -7.14 17.27
C GLU A 368 -0.36 -8.12 17.79
N GLU A 369 -1.63 -7.89 17.40
CA GLU A 369 -2.75 -8.75 17.78
C GLU A 369 -2.60 -10.18 17.22
N ILE A 370 -2.19 -10.29 15.95
CA ILE A 370 -1.98 -11.59 15.30
C ILE A 370 -0.85 -12.37 15.99
N VAL A 371 0.26 -11.72 16.31
CA VAL A 371 1.39 -12.39 16.97
C VAL A 371 1.06 -12.76 18.42
N ASP A 372 0.23 -11.97 19.10
CA ASP A 372 -0.33 -12.37 20.41
C ASP A 372 -1.14 -13.68 20.32
N LEU A 373 -1.89 -13.87 19.22
CA LEU A 373 -2.59 -15.15 18.97
C LEU A 373 -1.62 -16.29 18.66
N VAL A 374 -0.59 -16.02 17.84
CA VAL A 374 0.47 -17.01 17.54
C VAL A 374 1.14 -17.48 18.82
N GLN A 375 1.58 -16.58 19.70
CA GLN A 375 2.23 -16.97 20.95
C GLN A 375 1.31 -17.80 21.85
N ARG A 376 0.01 -17.46 21.91
CA ARG A 376 -0.99 -18.28 22.62
C ARG A 376 -1.11 -19.69 22.02
N SER A 377 -1.17 -19.81 20.70
CA SER A 377 -1.26 -21.12 20.03
C SER A 377 -0.02 -21.99 20.26
N LEU A 378 1.15 -21.35 20.44
CA LEU A 378 2.42 -22.01 20.75
C LEU A 378 2.61 -22.32 22.24
N ALA A 379 1.64 -21.98 23.10
CA ALA A 379 1.74 -22.05 24.55
C ALA A 379 2.94 -21.27 25.13
N GLN A 380 3.31 -20.16 24.47
CA GLN A 380 4.38 -19.27 24.91
C GLN A 380 3.83 -18.11 25.73
N LYS A 381 4.65 -17.61 26.67
CA LYS A 381 4.31 -16.38 27.39
C LYS A 381 4.28 -15.21 26.42
N ARG A 382 3.20 -14.39 26.49
CA ARG A 382 3.10 -13.15 25.71
C ARG A 382 4.28 -12.25 26.00
N GLN A 383 4.99 -11.86 24.95
CA GLN A 383 6.03 -10.83 25.00
C GLN A 383 5.45 -9.54 24.44
N ARG A 384 5.87 -8.41 24.97
CA ARG A 384 5.46 -7.11 24.44
C ARG A 384 6.14 -6.87 23.10
N ALA A 385 5.39 -6.39 22.11
CA ALA A 385 5.93 -5.91 20.86
C ALA A 385 6.76 -4.64 21.07
N ALA A 386 7.89 -4.53 20.37
CA ALA A 386 8.70 -3.31 20.33
C ALA A 386 8.50 -2.53 19.01
N THR A 387 7.57 -2.95 18.18
CA THR A 387 7.33 -2.38 16.85
C THR A 387 6.79 -0.95 16.89
N ASP A 388 6.23 -0.52 18.02
CA ASP A 388 5.72 0.84 18.22
C ASP A 388 6.82 1.87 18.53
N SER A 389 8.03 1.43 18.90
CA SER A 389 9.14 2.27 19.32
C SER A 389 10.42 2.10 18.51
N THR A 390 10.54 0.99 17.79
CA THR A 390 11.71 0.70 16.95
C THR A 390 11.55 1.30 15.56
N GLU A 391 12.51 2.12 15.14
CA GLU A 391 12.52 2.73 13.80
C GLU A 391 12.55 1.68 12.69
N LEU A 392 11.89 1.98 11.58
CA LEU A 392 11.97 1.19 10.36
C LEU A 392 13.27 1.51 9.61
N PRO A 393 13.92 0.51 8.97
CA PRO A 393 15.11 0.72 8.15
C PRO A 393 14.83 1.58 6.92
N GLY A 394 15.90 2.17 6.35
CA GLY A 394 15.84 2.96 5.12
C GLY A 394 15.98 4.48 5.33
N ALA A 395 16.20 4.97 6.54
CA ALA A 395 16.45 6.38 6.81
C ALA A 395 17.69 6.92 6.08
N ASP A 396 18.67 6.07 5.81
CA ASP A 396 19.93 6.35 5.11
C ASP A 396 19.87 6.10 3.59
N ARG A 397 18.72 5.66 3.06
CA ARG A 397 18.52 5.32 1.63
C ARG A 397 19.08 6.38 0.67
N ALA A 398 18.71 7.63 0.86
CA ALA A 398 19.19 8.71 0.00
C ALA A 398 20.72 8.89 0.09
N LYS A 399 21.29 8.70 1.26
CA LYS A 399 22.73 8.80 1.51
C LYS A 399 23.52 7.67 0.84
N GLU A 400 22.98 6.45 0.92
CA GLU A 400 23.57 5.27 0.27
C GLU A 400 23.46 5.36 -1.27
N ILE A 401 22.33 5.82 -1.81
CA ILE A 401 22.20 6.09 -3.24
C ILE A 401 23.23 7.13 -3.70
N ALA A 402 23.38 8.23 -2.96
CA ALA A 402 24.39 9.24 -3.27
C ALA A 402 25.84 8.69 -3.16
N ARG A 403 26.09 7.72 -2.28
CA ARG A 403 27.38 7.01 -2.19
C ARG A 403 27.62 6.19 -3.45
N LEU A 404 26.64 5.40 -3.89
CA LEU A 404 26.75 4.59 -5.12
C LEU A 404 27.00 5.46 -6.37
N GLN A 405 26.38 6.65 -6.43
CA GLN A 405 26.62 7.60 -7.52
C GLN A 405 28.05 8.14 -7.53
N ARG A 406 28.65 8.39 -6.35
CA ARG A 406 30.06 8.83 -6.25
C ARG A 406 31.04 7.72 -6.57
N GLU A 407 30.72 6.48 -6.20
CA GLU A 407 31.57 5.31 -6.48
C GLU A 407 31.55 4.91 -7.96
N ASN A 408 30.45 5.19 -8.66
CA ASN A 408 30.31 4.93 -10.09
C ASN A 408 29.45 6.02 -10.76
N GLU A 409 30.15 6.94 -11.46
CA GLU A 409 29.53 8.09 -12.13
C GLU A 409 28.46 7.68 -13.17
N SER A 410 28.64 6.52 -13.83
CA SER A 410 27.63 6.02 -14.80
C SER A 410 26.25 5.77 -14.18
N LEU A 411 26.21 5.55 -12.86
CA LEU A 411 24.95 5.37 -12.11
C LEU A 411 24.26 6.70 -11.74
N SER A 412 24.90 7.85 -11.99
CA SER A 412 24.36 9.16 -11.65
C SER A 412 23.38 9.70 -12.70
N THR A 413 23.45 9.20 -13.94
CA THR A 413 22.58 9.66 -15.03
C THR A 413 21.13 9.28 -14.75
N PRO A 414 20.17 10.24 -14.76
CA PRO A 414 18.76 9.94 -14.63
C PRO A 414 18.29 8.90 -15.64
N LEU A 415 17.41 8.01 -15.21
CA LEU A 415 16.75 7.05 -16.12
C LEU A 415 15.81 7.79 -17.08
N VAL A 416 15.07 8.77 -16.54
CA VAL A 416 14.23 9.72 -17.26
C VAL A 416 14.63 11.12 -16.81
N GLU A 417 14.91 12.05 -17.73
CA GLU A 417 15.51 13.36 -17.45
C GLU A 417 14.72 14.18 -16.41
N ALA A 418 13.40 14.14 -16.46
CA ALA A 418 12.52 14.89 -15.57
C ALA A 418 12.32 14.23 -14.17
N LEU A 419 12.87 13.03 -13.93
CA LEU A 419 12.63 12.28 -12.71
C LEU A 419 13.92 12.06 -11.91
N PRO A 420 13.85 11.96 -10.58
CA PRO A 420 15.05 11.84 -9.73
C PRO A 420 15.69 10.45 -9.74
N TYR A 421 15.10 9.50 -10.44
CA TYR A 421 15.54 8.10 -10.42
C TYR A 421 16.73 7.87 -11.34
N THR A 422 17.79 7.28 -10.81
CA THR A 422 19.06 6.99 -11.50
C THR A 422 19.39 5.51 -11.42
N GLY A 423 20.44 5.07 -12.14
CA GLY A 423 20.92 3.69 -12.03
C GLY A 423 21.28 3.28 -10.60
N ALA A 424 21.73 4.22 -9.76
CA ALA A 424 22.05 3.96 -8.35
C ALA A 424 20.81 3.54 -7.53
N HIS A 425 19.61 4.04 -7.87
CA HIS A 425 18.37 3.58 -7.24
C HIS A 425 18.09 2.10 -7.54
N LEU A 426 18.35 1.67 -8.78
CA LEU A 426 18.16 0.28 -9.18
C LEU A 426 19.15 -0.65 -8.46
N VAL A 427 20.43 -0.24 -8.42
CA VAL A 427 21.48 -0.99 -7.71
C VAL A 427 21.15 -1.12 -6.22
N TYR A 428 20.70 -0.06 -5.59
CA TYR A 428 20.26 -0.07 -4.19
C TYR A 428 19.04 -0.99 -4.00
N GLY A 429 18.07 -0.91 -4.90
CA GLY A 429 16.88 -1.77 -4.92
C GLY A 429 17.24 -3.26 -4.92
N VAL A 430 18.21 -3.66 -5.74
CA VAL A 430 18.70 -5.05 -5.78
C VAL A 430 19.48 -5.42 -4.52
N ARG A 431 20.46 -4.60 -4.14
CA ARG A 431 21.42 -4.96 -3.07
C ARG A 431 20.82 -4.92 -1.67
N VAL A 432 19.88 -4.01 -1.43
CA VAL A 432 19.33 -3.73 -0.10
C VAL A 432 17.86 -4.07 0.00
N GLU A 433 17.05 -3.65 -0.99
CA GLU A 433 15.59 -3.74 -0.95
C GLU A 433 15.04 -5.03 -1.59
N MET A 434 15.90 -6.03 -1.80
CA MET A 434 15.54 -7.39 -2.23
C MET A 434 14.80 -7.45 -3.58
N ALA A 435 14.98 -6.48 -4.47
CA ALA A 435 14.38 -6.50 -5.80
C ALA A 435 15.03 -7.57 -6.69
N GLN A 436 14.23 -8.31 -7.44
CA GLN A 436 14.66 -9.40 -8.32
C GLN A 436 14.20 -9.23 -9.77
N THR A 437 13.24 -8.33 -10.04
CA THR A 437 12.68 -8.09 -11.37
C THR A 437 12.68 -6.60 -11.72
N LEU A 438 12.43 -6.28 -12.99
CA LEU A 438 12.24 -4.89 -13.43
C LEU A 438 10.97 -4.29 -12.83
N SER A 439 9.92 -5.07 -12.65
CA SER A 439 8.67 -4.63 -12.00
C SER A 439 8.89 -4.24 -10.54
N ASP A 440 9.76 -4.97 -9.81
CA ASP A 440 10.14 -4.60 -8.44
C ASP A 440 10.79 -3.21 -8.44
N LEU A 441 11.70 -2.98 -9.36
CA LEU A 441 12.52 -1.77 -9.43
C LEU A 441 11.73 -0.56 -9.94
N LEU A 442 11.05 -0.69 -11.09
CA LEU A 442 10.46 0.44 -11.81
C LEU A 442 9.05 0.80 -11.31
N ILE A 443 8.36 -0.15 -10.67
CA ILE A 443 7.02 0.08 -10.10
C ILE A 443 7.08 0.33 -8.59
N ARG A 444 7.89 -0.47 -7.82
CA ARG A 444 7.81 -0.54 -6.36
C ARG A 444 9.02 0.02 -5.60
N ARG A 445 10.22 0.03 -6.18
CA ARG A 445 11.41 0.68 -5.55
C ARG A 445 11.62 2.10 -6.03
N THR A 446 11.08 2.40 -7.21
CA THR A 446 10.88 3.76 -7.73
C THR A 446 9.40 3.93 -8.05
N HIS A 447 8.96 5.15 -8.34
CA HIS A 447 7.61 5.39 -8.86
C HIS A 447 7.62 5.66 -10.36
N LEU A 448 8.71 5.30 -11.05
CA LEU A 448 8.95 5.64 -12.45
C LEU A 448 7.78 5.20 -13.34
N ALA A 449 7.28 3.96 -13.14
CA ALA A 449 6.14 3.46 -13.91
C ALA A 449 4.84 4.26 -13.67
N PHE A 450 4.64 4.83 -12.49
CA PHE A 450 3.50 5.70 -12.23
C PHE A 450 3.69 7.12 -12.79
N GLU A 451 4.94 7.58 -12.92
CA GLU A 451 5.30 8.96 -13.20
C GLU A 451 5.64 9.21 -14.68
N THR A 452 5.61 8.17 -15.51
CA THR A 452 5.80 8.27 -16.97
C THR A 452 4.59 7.73 -17.71
N ARG A 453 4.29 8.29 -18.90
CA ARG A 453 3.15 7.87 -19.73
C ARG A 453 3.34 6.48 -20.35
N ASP A 454 4.58 6.13 -20.65
CA ASP A 454 4.97 4.81 -21.15
C ASP A 454 5.24 3.82 -20.02
N HIS A 455 4.98 4.21 -18.78
CA HIS A 455 5.21 3.38 -17.59
C HIS A 455 6.65 2.86 -17.49
N GLY A 456 7.62 3.60 -18.00
CA GLY A 456 9.04 3.25 -17.97
C GLY A 456 9.47 2.21 -19.00
N LEU A 457 8.65 1.90 -20.00
CA LEU A 457 9.00 0.95 -21.07
C LEU A 457 10.22 1.42 -21.86
N SER A 458 10.34 2.71 -22.13
CA SER A 458 11.50 3.29 -22.84
C SER A 458 12.84 3.09 -22.14
N VAL A 459 12.83 2.90 -20.82
CA VAL A 459 14.07 2.72 -20.03
C VAL A 459 14.27 1.29 -19.54
N ALA A 460 13.34 0.37 -19.83
CA ALA A 460 13.37 -1.01 -19.33
C ALA A 460 14.63 -1.77 -19.76
N HIS A 461 15.07 -1.64 -21.01
CA HIS A 461 16.32 -2.25 -21.49
C HIS A 461 17.54 -1.72 -20.76
N ARG A 462 17.65 -0.39 -20.59
CA ARG A 462 18.75 0.24 -19.84
C ARG A 462 18.75 -0.19 -18.37
N ALA A 463 17.58 -0.26 -17.75
CA ALA A 463 17.44 -0.76 -16.40
C ALA A 463 17.91 -2.22 -16.27
N ALA A 464 17.54 -3.09 -17.23
CA ALA A 464 17.98 -4.48 -17.29
C ALA A 464 19.50 -4.57 -17.41
N GLU A 465 20.13 -3.76 -18.25
CA GLU A 465 21.61 -3.73 -18.39
C GLU A 465 22.33 -3.36 -17.09
N ILE A 466 21.79 -2.39 -16.36
CA ILE A 466 22.38 -1.94 -15.08
C ILE A 466 22.32 -3.05 -14.03
N VAL A 467 21.22 -3.80 -13.94
CA VAL A 467 21.03 -4.77 -12.85
C VAL A 467 21.43 -6.20 -13.20
N ALA A 468 21.57 -6.53 -14.50
CA ALA A 468 21.92 -7.87 -14.95
C ALA A 468 23.18 -8.45 -14.29
N PRO A 469 24.29 -7.70 -14.12
CA PRO A 469 25.47 -8.24 -13.44
C PRO A 469 25.22 -8.58 -11.96
N LEU A 470 24.31 -7.89 -11.30
CA LEU A 470 23.94 -8.10 -9.90
C LEU A 470 23.05 -9.31 -9.70
N LEU A 471 22.19 -9.59 -10.69
CA LEU A 471 21.18 -10.65 -10.67
C LEU A 471 21.61 -11.89 -11.45
N GLY A 472 22.80 -11.87 -12.05
CA GLY A 472 23.32 -12.99 -12.85
C GLY A 472 22.52 -13.25 -14.14
N TRP A 473 21.93 -12.21 -14.75
CA TRP A 473 21.15 -12.37 -15.98
C TRP A 473 22.03 -12.51 -17.23
N SER A 474 21.76 -13.54 -18.01
CA SER A 474 22.31 -13.69 -19.38
C SER A 474 21.65 -12.69 -20.33
N GLY A 475 22.14 -12.63 -21.58
CA GLY A 475 21.51 -11.81 -22.63
C GLY A 475 20.05 -12.22 -22.90
N GLU A 476 19.80 -13.52 -22.96
CA GLU A 476 18.47 -14.08 -23.12
C GLU A 476 17.55 -13.74 -21.94
N THR A 477 18.03 -13.97 -20.71
CA THR A 477 17.32 -13.62 -19.48
C THR A 477 16.95 -12.15 -19.43
N LYS A 478 17.86 -11.24 -19.83
CA LYS A 478 17.54 -9.79 -19.88
C LYS A 478 16.33 -9.51 -20.76
N SER A 479 16.31 -10.10 -21.97
CA SER A 479 15.20 -9.93 -22.92
C SER A 479 13.88 -10.48 -22.37
N ASP A 480 13.93 -11.63 -21.71
CA ASP A 480 12.76 -12.22 -21.04
C ASP A 480 12.22 -11.32 -19.92
N ARG A 481 13.10 -10.74 -19.10
CA ARG A 481 12.71 -9.82 -18.03
C ARG A 481 12.11 -8.52 -18.53
N VAL A 482 12.57 -8.00 -19.67
CA VAL A 482 11.93 -6.86 -20.32
C VAL A 482 10.53 -7.22 -20.78
N ARG A 483 10.34 -8.35 -21.46
CA ARG A 483 9.02 -8.84 -21.88
C ARG A 483 8.08 -9.13 -20.69
N GLU A 484 8.61 -9.61 -19.58
CA GLU A 484 7.85 -9.79 -18.36
C GLU A 484 7.37 -8.45 -17.80
N TYR A 485 8.23 -7.44 -17.78
CA TYR A 485 7.88 -6.09 -17.36
C TYR A 485 6.80 -5.46 -18.26
N GLU A 486 6.88 -5.63 -19.57
CA GLU A 486 5.84 -5.17 -20.52
C GLU A 486 4.47 -5.75 -20.17
N ARG A 487 4.40 -7.06 -19.91
CA ARG A 487 3.15 -7.71 -19.47
C ARG A 487 2.64 -7.20 -18.13
N ASP A 488 3.55 -6.93 -17.20
CA ASP A 488 3.18 -6.39 -15.87
C ASP A 488 2.66 -4.96 -15.97
N VAL A 489 3.23 -4.14 -16.86
CA VAL A 489 2.74 -2.79 -17.16
C VAL A 489 1.32 -2.85 -17.72
N GLU A 490 1.08 -3.71 -18.73
CA GLU A 490 -0.26 -3.88 -19.30
C GLU A 490 -1.27 -4.34 -18.24
N ARG A 491 -0.89 -5.33 -17.42
CA ARG A 491 -1.72 -5.86 -16.34
C ARG A 491 -2.05 -4.83 -15.28
N MET A 492 -1.11 -3.92 -14.95
CA MET A 492 -1.28 -2.99 -13.84
C MET A 492 -1.92 -1.67 -14.25
N PHE A 493 -1.58 -1.16 -15.42
CA PHE A 493 -1.94 0.18 -15.88
C PHE A 493 -2.89 0.19 -17.09
N GLY A 494 -3.19 -0.96 -17.67
CA GLY A 494 -4.15 -1.09 -18.75
C GLY A 494 -5.52 -0.55 -18.36
N ILE A 495 -6.20 0.10 -19.32
CA ILE A 495 -7.57 0.63 -19.17
C ILE A 495 -8.45 -0.13 -20.17
N THR A 496 -9.53 -0.77 -19.71
CA THR A 496 -10.45 -1.57 -20.57
C THR A 496 -11.89 -1.07 -20.51
#